data_2df2ee3375214f817fbde6712384d14c
#
_entry.id   2df2ee3375214f817fbde6712384d14c
#
_cell.length_a   1.000
_cell.length_b   1.000
_cell.length_c   1.000
_cell.angle_alpha   90.00
_cell.angle_beta   90.00
_cell.angle_gamma   90.00
#
_symmetry.space_group_name_H-M   'P 1'
#
loop_
_entity.id
_entity.type
_entity.pdbx_description
1 polymer ?
#
loop_
_entity_poly.entity_id
_entity_poly.type
_entity_poly.pdbx_seq_one_letter_code
_entity_poly.pdbx_strand_id
1 'polypeptide(L)'
;MFNKKTVRRKLAELDASELIKFIRTEFPSTGQDFNSLNTKLQVLKSLNHEELSSAIARMSRIETACDVSKTISLSAIVVTSVTLLFKTVFGDNSSVMSFLVIFCVIAIYGYTVLDKRTHTTAVYFKDLLTRIKSDK
;
A
#
# COMPACT_ATOMS: atom_id res chain seq x y z
N MET A 1 15.66 10.07 -17.06
CA MET A 1 15.67 9.03 -18.09
C MET A 1 15.35 7.68 -17.45
N PHE A 2 14.31 6.99 -17.91
CA PHE A 2 13.87 5.70 -17.37
C PHE A 2 14.79 4.60 -17.91
N ASN A 3 15.71 4.10 -17.07
CA ASN A 3 16.75 3.15 -17.48
C ASN A 3 16.72 1.92 -16.57
N LYS A 4 17.09 0.75 -17.11
CA LYS A 4 17.22 -0.54 -16.40
C LYS A 4 17.96 -0.41 -15.06
N LYS A 5 19.13 0.23 -15.05
CA LYS A 5 19.96 0.41 -13.85
C LYS A 5 19.23 1.22 -12.77
N THR A 6 18.52 2.27 -13.16
CA THR A 6 17.74 3.11 -12.24
C THR A 6 16.55 2.36 -11.67
N VAL A 7 15.82 1.62 -12.51
CA VAL A 7 14.65 0.82 -12.06
C VAL A 7 15.11 -0.29 -11.11
N ARG A 8 16.15 -1.04 -11.46
CA ARG A 8 16.75 -2.07 -10.61
C ARG A 8 17.12 -1.52 -9.23
N ARG A 9 17.84 -0.41 -9.20
CA ARG A 9 18.26 0.24 -7.96
C ARG A 9 17.05 0.67 -7.13
N LYS A 10 16.07 1.34 -7.74
CA LYS A 10 14.87 1.78 -7.04
C LYS A 10 14.05 0.62 -6.50
N LEU A 11 13.90 -0.46 -7.25
CA LEU A 11 13.21 -1.66 -6.78
C LEU A 11 13.94 -2.36 -5.62
N ALA A 12 15.27 -2.25 -5.53
CA ALA A 12 16.07 -2.88 -4.48
C ALA A 12 16.25 -2.00 -3.23
N GLU A 13 16.50 -0.70 -3.40
CA GLU A 13 17.00 0.18 -2.34
C GLU A 13 15.92 1.06 -1.70
N LEU A 14 14.88 1.48 -2.47
CA LEU A 14 13.86 2.39 -1.93
C LEU A 14 13.12 1.74 -0.76
N ASP A 15 12.81 2.54 0.25
CA ASP A 15 11.89 2.18 1.31
C ASP A 15 10.47 1.88 0.77
N ALA A 16 9.62 1.20 1.55
CA ALA A 16 8.29 0.77 1.09
C ALA A 16 7.41 1.94 0.64
N SER A 17 7.41 3.06 1.37
CA SER A 17 6.60 4.24 1.06
C SER A 17 7.07 4.95 -0.21
N GLU A 18 8.38 5.11 -0.36
CA GLU A 18 9.01 5.71 -1.53
C GLU A 18 8.86 4.82 -2.77
N LEU A 19 8.96 3.50 -2.57
CA LEU A 19 8.77 2.53 -3.64
C LEU A 19 7.34 2.57 -4.17
N ILE A 20 6.34 2.60 -3.32
CA ILE A 20 4.93 2.74 -3.72
C ILE A 20 4.68 4.08 -4.42
N LYS A 21 5.27 5.17 -3.93
CA LYS A 21 5.18 6.47 -4.59
C LYS A 21 5.82 6.43 -5.98
N PHE A 22 6.99 5.83 -6.11
CA PHE A 22 7.66 5.62 -7.39
C PHE A 22 6.79 4.79 -8.35
N ILE A 23 6.26 3.66 -7.90
CA ILE A 23 5.41 2.80 -8.72
C ILE A 23 4.16 3.56 -9.18
N ARG A 24 3.50 4.29 -8.30
CA ARG A 24 2.30 5.08 -8.62
C ARG A 24 2.57 6.17 -9.65
N THR A 25 3.74 6.78 -9.60
CA THR A 25 4.15 7.84 -10.55
C THR A 25 4.53 7.26 -11.91
N GLU A 26 5.27 6.16 -11.93
CA GLU A 26 5.81 5.61 -13.17
C GLU A 26 4.89 4.59 -13.83
N PHE A 27 4.10 3.86 -13.05
CA PHE A 27 3.20 2.80 -13.50
C PHE A 27 1.78 3.01 -12.95
N PRO A 28 1.11 4.14 -13.24
CA PRO A 28 -0.27 4.34 -12.80
C PRO A 28 -1.17 3.28 -13.43
N SER A 29 -2.16 2.82 -12.66
CA SER A 29 -3.13 1.84 -13.15
C SER A 29 -4.11 2.40 -14.18
N THR A 30 -4.20 3.73 -14.30
CA THR A 30 -5.11 4.44 -15.20
C THR A 30 -4.46 5.70 -15.78
N GLY A 31 -4.87 6.10 -16.99
CA GLY A 31 -4.48 7.40 -17.56
C GLY A 31 -3.06 7.47 -18.13
N GLN A 32 -2.41 6.34 -18.38
CA GLN A 32 -1.07 6.32 -18.98
C GLN A 32 -1.15 6.18 -20.50
N ASP A 33 -0.33 6.98 -21.21
CA ASP A 33 -0.15 6.82 -22.65
C ASP A 33 0.47 5.46 -22.98
N PHE A 34 -0.12 4.77 -23.98
CA PHE A 34 0.27 3.42 -24.37
C PHE A 34 1.75 3.30 -24.74
N ASN A 35 2.30 4.29 -25.48
CA ASN A 35 3.69 4.27 -25.91
C ASN A 35 4.66 4.41 -24.72
N SER A 36 4.32 5.29 -23.78
CA SER A 36 5.08 5.47 -22.54
C SER A 36 5.06 4.21 -21.69
N LEU A 37 3.90 3.59 -21.55
CA LEU A 37 3.75 2.33 -20.81
C LEU A 37 4.56 1.21 -21.46
N ASN A 38 4.48 1.05 -22.77
CA ASN A 38 5.21 0.00 -23.50
C ASN A 38 6.72 0.13 -23.33
N THR A 39 7.26 1.35 -23.43
CA THR A 39 8.70 1.61 -23.18
C THR A 39 9.10 1.19 -21.75
N LYS A 40 8.29 1.53 -20.74
CA LYS A 40 8.53 1.15 -19.35
C LYS A 40 8.44 -0.35 -19.13
N LEU A 41 7.47 -1.02 -19.76
CA LEU A 41 7.34 -2.48 -19.72
C LEU A 41 8.55 -3.19 -20.34
N GLN A 42 9.08 -2.68 -21.45
CA GLN A 42 10.31 -3.21 -22.04
C GLN A 42 11.49 -3.15 -21.06
N VAL A 43 11.61 -2.07 -20.29
CA VAL A 43 12.65 -1.97 -19.25
C VAL A 43 12.42 -3.02 -18.16
N LEU A 44 11.19 -3.24 -17.71
CA LEU A 44 10.88 -4.30 -16.74
C LEU A 44 11.15 -5.70 -17.31
N LYS A 45 10.81 -5.96 -18.57
CA LYS A 45 11.14 -7.21 -19.28
C LYS A 45 12.65 -7.45 -19.41
N SER A 46 13.47 -6.42 -19.38
CA SER A 46 14.93 -6.56 -19.42
C SER A 46 15.56 -6.97 -18.08
N LEU A 47 14.80 -6.97 -16.97
CA LEU A 47 15.28 -7.41 -15.65
C LEU A 47 15.47 -8.94 -15.62
N ASN A 48 16.43 -9.43 -14.83
CA ASN A 48 16.67 -10.85 -14.67
C ASN A 48 15.55 -11.53 -13.87
N HIS A 49 15.43 -12.85 -13.97
CA HIS A 49 14.43 -13.64 -13.26
C HIS A 49 14.56 -13.47 -11.72
N GLU A 50 15.75 -13.37 -11.18
CA GLU A 50 16.02 -13.14 -9.76
C GLU A 50 15.59 -11.74 -9.32
N GLU A 51 15.88 -10.72 -10.13
CA GLU A 51 15.47 -9.33 -9.88
C GLU A 51 13.95 -9.20 -9.85
N LEU A 52 13.26 -9.86 -10.79
CA LEU A 52 11.79 -9.92 -10.81
C LEU A 52 11.24 -10.65 -9.58
N SER A 53 11.82 -11.80 -9.21
CA SER A 53 11.40 -12.56 -8.03
C SER A 53 11.56 -11.76 -6.74
N SER A 54 12.68 -11.07 -6.59
CA SER A 54 12.95 -10.21 -5.44
C SER A 54 11.94 -9.05 -5.37
N ALA A 55 11.65 -8.41 -6.49
CA ALA A 55 10.65 -7.33 -6.56
C ALA A 55 9.25 -7.84 -6.23
N ILE A 56 8.83 -9.01 -6.74
CA ILE A 56 7.56 -9.66 -6.42
C ILE A 56 7.46 -9.96 -4.93
N ALA A 57 8.49 -10.56 -4.33
CA ALA A 57 8.53 -10.87 -2.91
C ALA A 57 8.39 -9.60 -2.05
N ARG A 58 9.02 -8.52 -2.49
CA ARG A 58 8.94 -7.22 -1.83
C ARG A 58 7.53 -6.61 -1.91
N MET A 59 6.88 -6.68 -3.08
CA MET A 59 5.49 -6.25 -3.24
C MET A 59 4.53 -7.07 -2.38
N SER A 60 4.74 -8.39 -2.30
CA SER A 60 3.95 -9.27 -1.44
C SER A 60 4.07 -8.92 0.04
N ARG A 61 5.26 -8.52 0.51
CA ARG A 61 5.43 -8.03 1.90
C ARG A 61 4.65 -6.74 2.14
N ILE A 62 4.70 -5.78 1.21
CA ILE A 62 3.96 -4.51 1.33
C ILE A 62 2.45 -4.78 1.30
N GLU A 63 1.98 -5.63 0.40
CA GLU A 63 0.59 -6.07 0.32
C GLU A 63 0.11 -6.65 1.66
N THR A 64 0.87 -7.58 2.24
CA THR A 64 0.53 -8.21 3.52
C THR A 64 0.59 -7.23 4.70
N ALA A 65 1.51 -6.28 4.67
CA ALA A 65 1.63 -5.25 5.71
C ALA A 65 0.47 -4.25 5.67
N CYS A 66 -0.07 -3.95 4.48
CA CYS A 66 -1.19 -3.03 4.27
C CYS A 66 -2.54 -3.78 4.13
N ASP A 67 -2.68 -4.96 4.75
CA ASP A 67 -3.93 -5.72 4.74
C ASP A 67 -4.99 -5.00 5.58
N VAL A 68 -5.93 -4.38 4.87
CA VAL A 68 -7.03 -3.59 5.45
C VAL A 68 -7.87 -4.40 6.44
N SER A 69 -8.01 -5.71 6.22
CA SER A 69 -8.78 -6.60 7.09
C SER A 69 -8.19 -6.66 8.50
N LYS A 70 -6.86 -6.80 8.60
CA LYS A 70 -6.14 -6.81 9.88
C LYS A 70 -6.21 -5.44 10.57
N THR A 71 -6.07 -4.37 9.81
CA THR A 71 -6.15 -3.00 10.33
C THR A 71 -7.52 -2.71 10.92
N ILE A 72 -8.61 -3.10 10.26
CA ILE A 72 -9.97 -2.92 10.78
C ILE A 72 -10.17 -3.71 12.08
N SER A 73 -9.75 -4.96 12.14
CA SER A 73 -9.90 -5.79 13.35
C SER A 73 -9.17 -5.21 14.56
N LEU A 74 -7.93 -4.77 14.37
CA LEU A 74 -7.14 -4.14 15.43
C LEU A 74 -7.75 -2.79 15.87
N SER A 75 -8.23 -2.00 14.91
CA SER A 75 -8.87 -0.71 15.19
C SER A 75 -10.15 -0.87 16.05
N ALA A 76 -10.95 -1.90 15.79
CA ALA A 76 -12.15 -2.18 16.59
C ALA A 76 -11.78 -2.46 18.06
N ILE A 77 -10.73 -3.23 18.31
CA ILE A 77 -10.24 -3.52 19.67
C ILE A 77 -9.78 -2.24 20.36
N VAL A 78 -9.01 -1.40 19.67
CA VAL A 78 -8.50 -0.13 20.22
C VAL A 78 -9.65 0.81 20.57
N VAL A 79 -10.63 1.00 19.66
CA VAL A 79 -11.79 1.86 19.90
C VAL A 79 -12.58 1.38 21.12
N THR A 80 -12.84 0.07 21.21
CA THR A 80 -13.58 -0.50 22.34
C THR A 80 -12.82 -0.27 23.65
N SER A 81 -11.52 -0.51 23.68
CA SER A 81 -10.68 -0.33 24.87
C SER A 81 -10.65 1.14 25.31
N VAL A 82 -10.47 2.06 24.38
CA VAL A 82 -10.46 3.51 24.65
C VAL A 82 -11.81 3.96 25.16
N THR A 83 -12.92 3.49 24.57
CA THR A 83 -14.27 3.82 25.01
C THR A 83 -14.55 3.34 26.44
N LEU A 84 -14.12 2.12 26.79
CA LEU A 84 -14.25 1.59 28.14
C LEU A 84 -13.44 2.40 29.17
N LEU A 85 -12.18 2.74 28.86
CA LEU A 85 -11.34 3.55 29.73
C LEU A 85 -11.94 4.94 29.97
N PHE A 86 -12.44 5.59 28.93
CA PHE A 86 -13.10 6.89 29.09
C PHE A 86 -14.37 6.83 29.92
N LYS A 87 -15.16 5.77 29.75
CA LYS A 87 -16.35 5.55 30.56
C LYS A 87 -16.01 5.41 32.05
N THR A 88 -14.93 4.72 32.39
CA THR A 88 -14.51 4.56 33.78
C THR A 88 -14.00 5.86 34.41
N VAL A 89 -13.38 6.74 33.64
CA VAL A 89 -12.78 8.00 34.12
C VAL A 89 -13.78 9.14 34.15
N PHE A 90 -14.61 9.29 33.11
CA PHE A 90 -15.49 10.43 32.91
C PHE A 90 -17.00 10.12 33.16
N GLY A 91 -17.32 8.89 33.49
CA GLY A 91 -18.71 8.44 33.65
C GLY A 91 -19.50 8.40 32.33
N ASP A 92 -20.81 8.35 32.44
CA ASP A 92 -21.71 8.24 31.29
C ASP A 92 -22.10 9.62 30.67
N ASN A 93 -21.13 10.54 30.57
CA ASN A 93 -21.38 11.80 29.88
C ASN A 93 -21.48 11.54 28.35
N SER A 94 -22.71 11.40 27.85
CA SER A 94 -23.02 10.93 26.52
C SER A 94 -22.47 11.83 25.40
N SER A 95 -22.38 13.13 25.65
CA SER A 95 -21.86 14.09 24.64
C SER A 95 -20.36 13.91 24.41
N VAL A 96 -19.58 13.81 25.49
CA VAL A 96 -18.11 13.60 25.39
C VAL A 96 -17.81 12.27 24.74
N MET A 97 -18.53 11.21 25.10
CA MET A 97 -18.39 9.89 24.50
C MET A 97 -18.70 9.88 23.02
N SER A 98 -19.76 10.57 22.59
CA SER A 98 -20.12 10.67 21.18
C SER A 98 -19.05 11.36 20.36
N PHE A 99 -18.47 12.47 20.82
CA PHE A 99 -17.37 13.15 20.15
C PHE A 99 -16.13 12.26 20.03
N LEU A 100 -15.76 11.54 21.08
CA LEU A 100 -14.62 10.63 21.07
C LEU A 100 -14.80 9.51 20.03
N VAL A 101 -15.95 8.86 20.00
CA VAL A 101 -16.25 7.80 19.05
C VAL A 101 -16.20 8.32 17.61
N ILE A 102 -16.83 9.47 17.34
CA ILE A 102 -16.81 10.09 16.01
C ILE A 102 -15.35 10.40 15.59
N PHE A 103 -14.54 10.96 16.46
CA PHE A 103 -13.13 11.26 16.17
C PHE A 103 -12.35 9.98 15.85
N CYS A 104 -12.50 8.92 16.63
CA CYS A 104 -11.88 7.63 16.36
C CYS A 104 -12.28 7.05 15.01
N VAL A 105 -13.58 7.10 14.68
CA VAL A 105 -14.10 6.60 13.38
C VAL A 105 -13.49 7.37 12.21
N ILE A 106 -13.41 8.70 12.30
CA ILE A 106 -12.79 9.54 11.26
C ILE A 106 -11.30 9.21 11.09
N ALA A 107 -10.55 9.05 12.19
CA ALA A 107 -9.14 8.71 12.17
C ALA A 107 -8.89 7.34 11.52
N ILE A 108 -9.68 6.33 11.91
CA ILE A 108 -9.60 4.98 11.33
C ILE A 108 -9.95 5.00 9.84
N TYR A 109 -11.00 5.72 9.45
CA TYR A 109 -11.37 5.84 8.05
C TYR A 109 -10.27 6.48 7.21
N GLY A 110 -9.67 7.57 7.69
CA GLY A 110 -8.54 8.21 7.02
C GLY A 110 -7.35 7.26 6.82
N TYR A 111 -7.00 6.52 7.87
CA TYR A 111 -5.92 5.53 7.83
C TYR A 111 -6.22 4.39 6.84
N THR A 112 -7.41 3.82 6.88
CA THR A 112 -7.80 2.72 5.98
C THR A 112 -7.82 3.12 4.50
N VAL A 113 -8.19 4.38 4.19
CA VAL A 113 -8.14 4.89 2.81
C VAL A 113 -6.70 4.95 2.28
N LEU A 114 -5.73 5.38 3.12
CA LEU A 114 -4.32 5.42 2.75
C LEU A 114 -3.75 4.01 2.55
N ASP A 115 -4.04 3.09 3.45
CA ASP A 115 -3.62 1.69 3.34
C ASP A 115 -4.21 1.00 2.10
N LYS A 116 -5.48 1.21 1.83
CA LYS A 116 -6.14 0.67 0.64
C LYS A 116 -5.46 1.11 -0.66
N ARG A 117 -5.07 2.39 -0.76
CA ARG A 117 -4.35 2.90 -1.92
C ARG A 117 -2.98 2.25 -2.09
N THR A 118 -2.27 2.05 -0.99
CA THR A 118 -0.96 1.39 -0.97
C THR A 118 -1.08 -0.08 -1.34
N HIS A 119 -2.02 -0.79 -0.74
CA HIS A 119 -2.33 -2.18 -1.03
C HIS A 119 -2.67 -2.39 -2.51
N THR A 120 -3.61 -1.61 -3.06
CA THR A 120 -4.01 -1.72 -4.47
C THR A 120 -2.83 -1.49 -5.42
N THR A 121 -1.95 -0.52 -5.13
CA THR A 121 -0.76 -0.27 -5.94
C THR A 121 0.23 -1.45 -5.88
N ALA A 122 0.43 -2.03 -4.69
CA ALA A 122 1.33 -3.17 -4.50
C ALA A 122 0.81 -4.41 -5.23
N VAL A 123 -0.48 -4.72 -5.12
CA VAL A 123 -1.13 -5.83 -5.83
C VAL A 123 -1.01 -5.68 -7.34
N TYR A 124 -1.40 -4.50 -7.86
CA TYR A 124 -1.32 -4.24 -9.30
C TYR A 124 0.10 -4.43 -9.84
N PHE A 125 1.09 -3.88 -9.16
CA PHE A 125 2.47 -3.98 -9.63
C PHE A 125 3.05 -5.39 -9.46
N LYS A 126 2.69 -6.10 -8.40
CA LYS A 126 3.02 -7.52 -8.21
C LYS A 126 2.50 -8.38 -9.37
N ASP A 127 1.23 -8.19 -9.74
CA ASP A 127 0.61 -8.94 -10.84
C ASP A 127 1.27 -8.63 -12.18
N LEU A 128 1.62 -7.35 -12.42
CA LEU A 128 2.37 -6.93 -13.61
C LEU A 128 3.73 -7.64 -13.69
N LEU A 129 4.50 -7.65 -12.60
CA LEU A 129 5.80 -8.34 -12.54
C LEU A 129 5.66 -9.85 -12.71
N THR A 130 4.62 -10.44 -12.14
CA THR A 130 4.35 -11.89 -12.24
C THR A 130 4.05 -12.27 -13.68
N ARG A 131 3.25 -11.50 -14.40
CA ARG A 131 3.00 -11.71 -15.84
C ARG A 131 4.28 -11.60 -16.65
N ILE A 132 5.08 -10.56 -16.42
CA ILE A 132 6.38 -10.38 -17.12
C ILE A 132 7.31 -11.56 -16.84
N LYS A 133 7.29 -12.10 -15.63
CA LYS A 133 8.10 -13.26 -15.25
C LYS A 133 7.63 -14.55 -15.91
N SER A 134 6.33 -14.74 -16.08
CA SER A 134 5.77 -15.93 -16.75
C SER A 134 5.97 -15.93 -18.27
N ASP A 135 6.10 -14.73 -18.86
CA ASP A 135 6.33 -14.55 -20.31
C ASP A 135 7.79 -14.73 -20.73
N LYS A 136 8.68 -15.05 -19.78
CA LYS A 136 10.13 -15.28 -20.01
C LYS A 136 10.48 -16.75 -19.94
#